data_72ec956019ab2cbe31074f46259e8902
#
_entry.id   72ec956019ab2cbe31074f46259e8902
#
_cell.length_a   1.000
_cell.length_b   1.000
_cell.length_c   1.000
_cell.angle_alpha   90.00
_cell.angle_beta   90.00
_cell.angle_gamma   90.00
#
_symmetry.space_group_name_H-M   'P 1'
#
loop_
_entity.id
_entity.type
_entity.pdbx_description
1 polymer ?
#
loop_
_entity_poly.entity_id
_entity_poly.type
_entity_poly.pdbx_seq_one_letter_code
_entity_poly.pdbx_strand_id
1 'polypeptide(L)'
;MTETLKGINAGLAFFLELAMLAALSYWGFYGDKGTAVKWGFGIGLPVLIVVIWGMFLAPRAAYRLDSTTGNLLSLFLFLLAATALVYTQHTALAIVLALTAIVNRVLIIIWKQW
;
A
#
# COMPACT_ATOMS: atom_id res chain seq x y z
N MET A 1 6.30 -23.35 -13.57
CA MET A 1 7.01 -22.69 -12.46
C MET A 1 6.86 -21.19 -12.45
N THR A 2 7.06 -20.50 -13.58
CA THR A 2 6.88 -19.04 -13.66
C THR A 2 5.45 -18.62 -13.28
N GLU A 3 4.44 -19.38 -13.70
CA GLU A 3 3.05 -19.07 -13.36
C GLU A 3 2.79 -19.14 -11.86
N THR A 4 3.43 -20.11 -11.17
CA THR A 4 3.33 -20.21 -9.72
C THR A 4 3.96 -18.98 -9.05
N LEU A 5 5.15 -18.55 -9.53
CA LEU A 5 5.83 -17.37 -9.01
C LEU A 5 5.02 -16.10 -9.25
N LYS A 6 4.40 -15.97 -10.42
CA LYS A 6 3.51 -14.85 -10.72
C LYS A 6 2.30 -14.82 -9.78
N GLY A 7 1.71 -15.97 -9.50
CA GLY A 7 0.60 -16.08 -8.57
C GLY A 7 1.01 -15.70 -7.15
N ILE A 8 2.19 -16.11 -6.72
CA ILE A 8 2.73 -15.75 -5.41
C ILE A 8 2.94 -14.22 -5.35
N ASN A 9 3.48 -13.63 -6.41
CA ASN A 9 3.71 -12.19 -6.45
C ASN A 9 2.39 -11.40 -6.39
N ALA A 10 1.35 -11.88 -7.10
CA ALA A 10 0.02 -11.26 -7.04
C ALA A 10 -0.59 -11.34 -5.63
N GLY A 11 -0.45 -12.49 -4.96
CA GLY A 11 -0.89 -12.66 -3.59
C GLY A 11 -0.11 -11.78 -2.63
N LEU A 12 1.19 -11.62 -2.86
CA LEU A 12 2.03 -10.73 -2.08
C LEU A 12 1.57 -9.28 -2.24
N ALA A 13 1.22 -8.87 -3.45
CA ALA A 13 0.70 -7.52 -3.69
C ALA A 13 -0.55 -7.25 -2.86
N PHE A 14 -1.49 -8.19 -2.85
CA PHE A 14 -2.70 -8.08 -2.04
C PHE A 14 -2.37 -7.98 -0.55
N PHE A 15 -1.49 -8.83 -0.07
CA PHE A 15 -1.06 -8.80 1.33
C PHE A 15 -0.42 -7.46 1.70
N LEU A 16 0.43 -6.93 0.81
CA LEU A 16 1.06 -5.62 1.02
C LEU A 16 0.03 -4.50 1.09
N GLU A 17 -1.02 -4.57 0.28
CA GLU A 17 -2.09 -3.58 0.31
C GLU A 17 -2.81 -3.58 1.66
N LEU A 18 -3.09 -4.78 2.21
CA LEU A 18 -3.67 -4.88 3.54
C LEU A 18 -2.74 -4.34 4.61
N ALA A 19 -1.44 -4.64 4.52
CA ALA A 19 -0.44 -4.12 5.45
C ALA A 19 -0.35 -2.60 5.38
N MET A 20 -0.44 -2.03 4.19
CA MET A 20 -0.46 -0.58 3.99
C MET A 20 -1.64 0.06 4.71
N LEU A 21 -2.84 -0.49 4.52
CA LEU A 21 -4.05 0.02 5.18
C LEU A 21 -3.92 -0.07 6.71
N ALA A 22 -3.39 -1.19 7.21
CA ALA A 22 -3.19 -1.38 8.64
C ALA A 22 -2.18 -0.38 9.19
N ALA A 23 -1.08 -0.13 8.49
CA ALA A 23 -0.04 0.81 8.92
C ALA A 23 -0.59 2.24 8.99
N LEU A 24 -1.34 2.67 7.99
CA LEU A 24 -1.91 4.01 7.96
C LEU A 24 -3.00 4.18 9.02
N SER A 25 -3.82 3.16 9.24
CA SER A 25 -4.83 3.17 10.30
C SER A 25 -4.15 3.28 11.68
N TYR A 26 -3.13 2.46 11.92
CA TYR A 26 -2.36 2.50 13.16
C TYR A 26 -1.76 3.89 13.42
N TRP A 27 -1.17 4.48 12.39
CA TRP A 27 -0.62 5.84 12.50
C TRP A 27 -1.72 6.85 12.85
N GLY A 28 -2.89 6.72 12.24
CA GLY A 28 -4.01 7.62 12.49
C GLY A 28 -4.48 7.59 13.95
N PHE A 29 -4.47 6.42 14.57
CA PHE A 29 -4.84 6.27 15.98
C PHE A 29 -3.70 6.51 16.96
N TYR A 30 -2.48 6.69 16.46
CA TYR A 30 -1.28 6.79 17.29
C TYR A 30 -1.14 8.18 17.92
N GLY A 31 -0.68 8.21 19.18
CA GLY A 31 -0.31 9.45 19.87
C GLY A 31 -1.50 10.18 20.52
N ASP A 32 -1.27 11.42 20.91
CA ASP A 32 -2.20 12.24 21.70
C ASP A 32 -2.96 13.26 20.85
N LYS A 33 -3.57 12.81 19.76
CA LYS A 33 -4.25 13.69 18.81
C LYS A 33 -5.67 14.12 19.21
N GLY A 34 -6.17 13.71 20.32
CA GLY A 34 -7.60 13.88 20.62
C GLY A 34 -8.46 12.86 19.88
N THR A 35 -9.61 12.52 20.47
CA THR A 35 -10.44 11.41 20.00
C THR A 35 -10.98 11.62 18.59
N ALA A 36 -11.50 12.80 18.29
CA ALA A 36 -12.08 13.08 16.96
C ALA A 36 -11.03 12.97 15.85
N VAL A 37 -9.82 13.51 16.08
CA VAL A 37 -8.72 13.47 15.11
C VAL A 37 -8.22 12.05 14.90
N LYS A 38 -8.09 11.26 15.98
CA LYS A 38 -7.69 9.86 15.89
C LYS A 38 -8.66 9.06 15.03
N TRP A 39 -9.95 9.17 15.27
CA TRP A 39 -10.95 8.47 14.49
C TRP A 39 -10.97 8.96 13.04
N GLY A 40 -10.82 10.27 12.84
CA GLY A 40 -10.75 10.85 11.49
C GLY A 40 -9.62 10.28 10.65
N PHE A 41 -8.40 10.25 11.19
CA PHE A 41 -7.25 9.72 10.46
C PHE A 41 -7.21 8.19 10.49
N GLY A 42 -7.52 7.56 11.63
CA GLY A 42 -7.47 6.10 11.75
C GLY A 42 -8.45 5.36 10.85
N ILE A 43 -9.59 5.95 10.57
CA ILE A 43 -10.61 5.40 9.66
C ILE A 43 -10.52 6.09 8.29
N GLY A 44 -10.38 7.41 8.26
CA GLY A 44 -10.42 8.19 7.03
C GLY A 44 -9.27 7.91 6.08
N LEU A 45 -8.04 7.73 6.57
CA LEU A 45 -6.90 7.43 5.71
C LEU A 45 -7.05 6.10 4.99
N PRO A 46 -7.36 4.97 5.66
CA PRO A 46 -7.60 3.71 4.96
C PRO A 46 -8.75 3.83 3.94
N VAL A 47 -9.83 4.52 4.30
CA VAL A 47 -10.97 4.71 3.39
C VAL A 47 -10.53 5.50 2.16
N LEU A 48 -9.78 6.59 2.35
CA LEU A 48 -9.25 7.38 1.24
C LEU A 48 -8.38 6.54 0.30
N ILE A 49 -7.50 5.72 0.86
CA ILE A 49 -6.63 4.84 0.08
C ILE A 49 -7.46 3.82 -0.72
N VAL A 50 -8.48 3.23 -0.09
CA VAL A 50 -9.37 2.29 -0.79
C VAL A 50 -10.10 2.97 -1.94
N VAL A 51 -10.54 4.21 -1.77
CA VAL A 51 -11.19 4.99 -2.83
C VAL A 51 -10.20 5.23 -3.98
N ILE A 52 -8.99 5.68 -3.68
CA ILE A 52 -7.94 5.91 -4.69
C ILE A 52 -7.66 4.60 -5.44
N TRP A 53 -7.48 3.51 -4.70
CA TRP A 53 -7.22 2.20 -5.29
C TRP A 53 -8.35 1.78 -6.21
N GLY A 54 -9.59 1.90 -5.75
CA GLY A 54 -10.76 1.51 -6.53
C GLY A 54 -10.98 2.34 -7.78
N MET A 55 -10.55 3.60 -7.78
CA MET A 55 -10.70 4.50 -8.93
C MET A 55 -9.58 4.38 -9.95
N PHE A 56 -8.34 4.13 -9.50
CA PHE A 56 -7.16 4.27 -10.36
C PHE A 56 -6.29 3.02 -10.46
N LEU A 57 -6.34 2.13 -9.49
CA LEU A 57 -5.39 1.03 -9.37
C LEU A 57 -6.03 -0.35 -9.49
N ALA A 58 -7.29 -0.51 -9.13
CA ALA A 58 -7.96 -1.80 -9.20
C ALA A 58 -8.05 -2.29 -10.66
N PRO A 59 -8.01 -3.62 -10.90
CA PRO A 59 -8.05 -4.15 -12.26
C PRO A 59 -9.27 -3.69 -13.08
N ARG A 60 -10.41 -3.41 -12.42
CA ARG A 60 -11.64 -2.96 -13.08
C ARG A 60 -11.97 -1.50 -12.78
N ALA A 61 -10.97 -0.72 -12.37
CA ALA A 61 -11.17 0.70 -12.05
C ALA A 61 -11.61 1.48 -13.30
N ALA A 62 -12.56 2.40 -13.13
CA ALA A 62 -13.08 3.21 -14.23
C ALA A 62 -12.01 4.12 -14.82
N TYR A 63 -11.09 4.62 -13.99
CA TYR A 63 -10.03 5.54 -14.40
C TYR A 63 -8.65 4.90 -14.21
N ARG A 64 -8.55 3.61 -14.45
CA ARG A 64 -7.32 2.86 -14.19
C ARG A 64 -6.13 3.47 -14.92
N LEU A 65 -5.04 3.70 -14.16
CA LEU A 65 -3.81 4.23 -14.70
C LEU A 65 -3.06 3.17 -15.52
N ASP A 66 -2.17 3.63 -16.39
CA ASP A 66 -1.28 2.71 -17.11
C ASP A 66 -0.29 2.04 -16.14
N SER A 67 0.41 1.00 -16.61
CA SER A 67 1.29 0.21 -15.76
C SER A 67 2.34 1.07 -15.05
N THR A 68 3.03 1.94 -15.79
CA THR A 68 4.11 2.75 -15.21
C THR A 68 3.57 3.70 -14.16
N THR A 69 2.56 4.51 -14.51
CA THR A 69 1.99 5.50 -13.60
C THR A 69 1.32 4.84 -12.41
N GLY A 70 0.57 3.76 -12.65
CA GLY A 70 -0.12 3.04 -11.59
C GLY A 70 0.85 2.40 -10.61
N ASN A 71 1.93 1.77 -11.09
CA ASN A 71 2.94 1.19 -10.21
C ASN A 71 3.68 2.26 -9.42
N LEU A 72 3.95 3.42 -10.02
CA LEU A 72 4.57 4.53 -9.29
C LEU A 72 3.65 5.07 -8.21
N LEU A 73 2.36 5.22 -8.49
CA LEU A 73 1.39 5.67 -7.48
C LEU A 73 1.30 4.63 -6.35
N SER A 74 1.22 3.35 -6.68
CA SER A 74 1.18 2.27 -5.69
C SER A 74 2.41 2.32 -4.80
N LEU A 75 3.60 2.46 -5.39
CA LEU A 75 4.84 2.54 -4.63
C LEU A 75 4.85 3.77 -3.71
N PHE A 76 4.38 4.91 -4.20
CA PHE A 76 4.26 6.11 -3.38
C PHE A 76 3.39 5.87 -2.14
N LEU A 77 2.24 5.20 -2.32
CA LEU A 77 1.35 4.87 -1.21
C LEU A 77 2.01 3.91 -0.21
N PHE A 78 2.74 2.91 -0.71
CA PHE A 78 3.49 2.00 0.17
C PHE A 78 4.58 2.73 0.95
N LEU A 79 5.26 3.69 0.32
CA LEU A 79 6.29 4.48 1.02
C LEU A 79 5.69 5.41 2.07
N LEU A 80 4.48 5.94 1.83
CA LEU A 80 3.76 6.68 2.86
C LEU A 80 3.45 5.79 4.07
N ALA A 81 3.02 4.56 3.83
CA ALA A 81 2.76 3.60 4.91
C ALA A 81 4.04 3.26 5.66
N ALA A 82 5.16 3.09 4.95
CA ALA A 82 6.46 2.84 5.58
C ALA A 82 6.87 4.03 6.46
N THR A 83 6.67 5.25 5.98
CA THR A 83 6.94 6.47 6.76
C THR A 83 6.07 6.49 8.03
N ALA A 84 4.81 6.11 7.92
CA ALA A 84 3.92 6.01 9.08
C ALA A 84 4.45 5.00 10.11
N LEU A 85 5.00 3.87 9.65
CA LEU A 85 5.60 2.87 10.53
C LEU A 85 6.84 3.41 11.24
N VAL A 86 7.71 4.13 10.53
CA VAL A 86 8.87 4.79 11.15
C VAL A 86 8.41 5.76 12.23
N TYR A 87 7.41 6.57 11.93
CA TYR A 87 6.88 7.57 12.86
C TYR A 87 6.33 6.91 14.13
N THR A 88 5.74 5.73 14.00
CA THR A 88 5.17 4.99 15.14
C THR A 88 6.16 4.01 15.77
N GLN A 89 7.47 4.20 15.55
CA GLN A 89 8.56 3.42 16.15
C GLN A 89 8.65 1.97 15.66
N HIS A 90 8.18 1.70 14.45
CA HIS A 90 8.23 0.37 13.82
C HIS A 90 9.18 0.38 12.63
N THR A 91 10.41 0.86 12.83
CA THR A 91 11.38 1.05 11.75
C THR A 91 11.72 -0.25 11.02
N ALA A 92 11.85 -1.37 11.73
CA ALA A 92 12.13 -2.65 11.10
C ALA A 92 11.00 -3.06 10.14
N LEU A 93 9.73 -2.90 10.58
CA LEU A 93 8.58 -3.19 9.73
C LEU A 93 8.51 -2.23 8.55
N ALA A 94 8.88 -0.96 8.74
CA ALA A 94 8.92 0.03 7.67
C ALA A 94 9.90 -0.38 6.57
N ILE A 95 11.09 -0.82 6.96
CA ILE A 95 12.13 -1.27 6.01
C ILE A 95 11.65 -2.51 5.26
N VAL A 96 11.09 -3.49 5.96
CA VAL A 96 10.56 -4.70 5.35
C VAL A 96 9.45 -4.37 4.35
N LEU A 97 8.51 -3.52 4.75
CA LEU A 97 7.41 -3.11 3.88
C LEU A 97 7.93 -2.40 2.63
N ALA A 98 8.84 -1.43 2.79
CA ALA A 98 9.38 -0.67 1.67
C ALA A 98 10.14 -1.55 0.69
N LEU A 99 11.05 -2.40 1.18
CA LEU A 99 11.85 -3.27 0.32
C LEU A 99 10.96 -4.31 -0.39
N THR A 100 10.02 -4.91 0.33
CA THR A 100 9.10 -5.89 -0.25
C THR A 100 8.21 -5.25 -1.31
N ALA A 101 7.72 -4.04 -1.06
CA ALA A 101 6.91 -3.30 -2.02
C ALA A 101 7.70 -2.96 -3.28
N ILE A 102 8.94 -2.53 -3.15
CA ILE A 102 9.80 -2.22 -4.30
C ILE A 102 9.99 -3.47 -5.15
N VAL A 103 10.36 -4.60 -4.55
CA VAL A 103 10.56 -5.86 -5.27
C VAL A 103 9.25 -6.29 -5.95
N ASN A 104 8.13 -6.22 -5.23
CA ASN A 104 6.82 -6.59 -5.76
C ASN A 104 6.45 -5.75 -7.00
N ARG A 105 6.65 -4.41 -6.93
CA ARG A 105 6.34 -3.52 -8.07
C ARG A 105 7.25 -3.77 -9.25
N VAL A 106 8.54 -4.02 -9.01
CA VAL A 106 9.49 -4.35 -10.09
C VAL A 106 9.06 -5.64 -10.79
N LEU A 107 8.69 -6.68 -10.03
CA LEU A 107 8.24 -7.94 -10.63
C LEU A 107 6.93 -7.77 -11.38
N ILE A 108 6.01 -6.95 -10.92
CA ILE A 108 4.77 -6.65 -11.65
C ILE A 108 5.08 -6.03 -13.00
N ILE A 109 6.03 -5.11 -13.05
CA ILE A 109 6.42 -4.45 -14.30
C ILE A 109 7.09 -5.45 -15.24
N ILE A 110 8.07 -6.22 -14.73
CA ILE A 110 8.81 -7.19 -15.53
C ILE A 110 7.89 -8.28 -16.08
N TRP A 111 7.00 -8.81 -15.24
CA TRP A 111 6.10 -9.89 -15.62
C TRP A 111 4.79 -9.41 -16.24
N LYS A 112 4.63 -8.10 -16.41
CA LYS A 112 3.43 -7.49 -17.01
C LYS A 112 2.15 -7.92 -16.30
N GLN A 113 2.14 -7.87 -14.99
CA GLN A 113 0.99 -8.27 -14.16
C GLN A 113 0.01 -7.12 -13.87
N TRP A 114 0.20 -5.99 -14.48
CA TRP A 114 -0.69 -4.83 -14.27
C TRP A 114 -2.08 -4.98 -14.86
#